data_40260e422036035c6a69d4cbd37431e7
#
_entry.id   40260e422036035c6a69d4cbd37431e7
#
_cell.length_a   1.000
_cell.length_b   1.000
_cell.length_c   1.000
_cell.angle_alpha   90.00
_cell.angle_beta   90.00
_cell.angle_gamma   90.00
#
_symmetry.space_group_name_H-M   'P 1'
#
loop_
_entity.id
_entity.type
_entity.pdbx_description
1 polymer ?
#
loop_
_entity_poly.entity_id
_entity_poly.type
_entity_poly.pdbx_seq_one_letter_code
_entity_poly.pdbx_strand_id
1 'polypeptide(L)'
;AFGKSSSEVAKEDVPEELVPHRTFEGNQPSNTMLGEALTPHSLGALVALYEHSVFVQGAIWNIDSFDQWGVELGKALAKRAAAELASSSEPELTHDSSTNALIRRYRAQRQR
;
A
#
# COMPACT_ATOMS: atom_id res chain seq x y z
N ALA A 1 6.92 2.79 3.81
CA ALA A 1 6.70 3.68 2.66
C ALA A 1 6.87 5.13 3.07
N PHE A 2 7.13 6.00 2.09
CA PHE A 2 7.07 7.44 2.32
C PHE A 2 5.62 7.85 2.60
N GLY A 3 5.45 8.78 3.54
CA GLY A 3 4.16 9.40 3.81
C GLY A 3 3.84 10.51 2.81
N LYS A 4 2.88 11.34 3.18
CA LYS A 4 2.45 12.52 2.46
C LYS A 4 2.22 13.63 3.47
N SER A 5 3.04 14.66 3.41
CA SER A 5 2.97 15.77 4.37
C SER A 5 1.76 16.67 4.13
N SER A 6 1.33 17.40 5.15
CA SER A 6 0.26 18.40 5.03
C SER A 6 0.58 19.48 3.98
N SER A 7 1.85 19.86 3.84
CA SER A 7 2.28 20.81 2.83
C SER A 7 2.20 20.29 1.39
N GLU A 8 2.35 18.98 1.19
CA GLU A 8 2.12 18.32 -0.10
C GLU A 8 0.63 18.22 -0.42
N VAL A 9 -0.18 17.87 0.58
CA VAL A 9 -1.65 17.79 0.42
C VAL A 9 -2.25 19.14 0.09
N ALA A 10 -1.80 20.21 0.76
CA ALA A 10 -2.30 21.56 0.52
C ALA A 10 -2.01 22.09 -0.91
N LYS A 11 -1.05 21.50 -1.62
CA LYS A 11 -0.76 21.85 -3.03
C LYS A 11 -1.70 21.16 -4.03
N GLU A 12 -2.55 20.26 -3.59
CA GLU A 12 -3.44 19.44 -4.45
C GLU A 12 -4.85 20.00 -4.60
N ASP A 13 -5.06 21.29 -4.29
CA ASP A 13 -6.39 21.93 -4.35
C ASP A 13 -7.46 21.21 -3.51
N VAL A 14 -7.06 20.75 -2.33
CA VAL A 14 -7.91 20.04 -1.37
C VAL A 14 -8.49 21.06 -0.38
N PRO A 15 -9.80 21.00 -0.05
CA PRO A 15 -10.39 21.81 1.01
C PRO A 15 -9.58 21.70 2.32
N GLU A 16 -9.38 22.82 3.00
CA GLU A 16 -8.53 22.88 4.21
C GLU A 16 -8.95 21.89 5.29
N GLU A 17 -10.26 21.68 5.44
CA GLU A 17 -10.86 20.71 6.36
C GLU A 17 -10.48 19.26 6.07
N LEU A 18 -10.12 18.92 4.81
CA LEU A 18 -9.72 17.59 4.40
C LEU A 18 -8.20 17.34 4.46
N VAL A 19 -7.39 18.38 4.62
CA VAL A 19 -5.92 18.26 4.69
C VAL A 19 -5.48 17.29 5.79
N PRO A 20 -5.99 17.35 7.03
CA PRO A 20 -5.60 16.37 8.06
C PRO A 20 -5.93 14.92 7.70
N HIS A 21 -7.05 14.68 7.04
CA HIS A 21 -7.50 13.34 6.63
C HIS A 21 -6.70 12.76 5.46
N ARG A 22 -6.00 13.58 4.70
CA ARG A 22 -5.14 13.19 3.57
C ARG A 22 -3.64 13.25 3.89
N THR A 23 -3.29 13.67 5.08
CA THR A 23 -1.92 13.67 5.58
C THR A 23 -1.58 12.30 6.17
N PHE A 24 -0.48 11.70 5.75
CA PHE A 24 -0.05 10.39 6.22
C PHE A 24 1.41 10.45 6.66
N GLU A 25 1.67 10.05 7.89
CA GLU A 25 3.03 9.86 8.37
C GLU A 25 3.65 8.65 7.66
N GLY A 26 4.88 8.80 7.20
CA GLY A 26 5.65 7.70 6.67
C GLY A 26 6.28 6.83 7.77
N ASN A 27 7.08 5.84 7.35
CA ASN A 27 7.86 4.98 8.25
C ASN A 27 7.01 4.23 9.29
N GLN A 28 5.80 3.84 8.92
CA GLN A 28 4.94 3.01 9.76
C GLN A 28 5.31 1.53 9.63
N PRO A 29 5.21 0.73 10.69
CA PRO A 29 5.40 -0.72 10.65
C PRO A 29 4.48 -1.36 9.61
N SER A 30 4.99 -2.32 8.86
CA SER A 30 4.21 -3.03 7.85
C SER A 30 4.53 -4.51 7.82
N ASN A 31 3.55 -5.31 7.39
CA ASN A 31 3.73 -6.72 7.11
C ASN A 31 3.67 -6.94 5.59
N THR A 32 4.52 -7.83 5.10
CA THR A 32 4.52 -8.21 3.69
C THR A 32 4.30 -9.71 3.57
N MET A 33 3.32 -10.10 2.76
CA MET A 33 3.05 -11.49 2.43
C MET A 33 3.47 -11.75 0.99
N LEU A 34 4.31 -12.74 0.78
CA LEU A 34 4.78 -13.17 -0.54
C LEU A 34 4.41 -14.65 -0.72
N GLY A 35 3.44 -14.90 -1.57
CA GLY A 35 3.01 -16.26 -1.92
C GLY A 35 3.69 -16.78 -3.19
N GLU A 36 3.80 -18.10 -3.33
CA GLU A 36 4.38 -18.75 -4.51
C GLU A 36 3.53 -18.56 -5.77
N ALA A 37 2.19 -18.62 -5.61
CA ALA A 37 1.26 -18.46 -6.72
C ALA A 37 -0.06 -17.84 -6.25
N LEU A 38 -0.66 -17.05 -7.13
CA LEU A 38 -2.02 -16.54 -6.96
C LEU A 38 -3.00 -17.58 -7.52
N THR A 39 -3.64 -18.34 -6.62
CA THR A 39 -4.70 -19.28 -6.94
C THR A 39 -6.05 -18.76 -6.45
N PRO A 40 -7.20 -19.28 -6.91
CA PRO A 40 -8.50 -18.91 -6.36
C PRO A 40 -8.59 -19.14 -4.84
N HIS A 41 -7.96 -20.18 -4.33
CA HIS A 41 -7.89 -20.48 -2.90
C HIS A 41 -7.07 -19.43 -2.15
N SER A 42 -5.83 -19.13 -2.58
CA SER A 42 -4.97 -18.15 -1.92
C SER A 42 -5.54 -16.73 -1.99
N LEU A 43 -6.20 -16.38 -3.09
CA LEU A 43 -6.90 -15.11 -3.21
C LEU A 43 -8.08 -15.01 -2.24
N GLY A 44 -8.93 -16.04 -2.17
CA GLY A 44 -10.05 -16.06 -1.23
C GLY A 44 -9.61 -16.00 0.23
N ALA A 45 -8.56 -16.74 0.58
CA ALA A 45 -7.97 -16.68 1.93
C ALA A 45 -7.42 -15.28 2.26
N LEU A 46 -6.77 -14.63 1.31
CA LEU A 46 -6.23 -13.28 1.48
C LEU A 46 -7.34 -12.25 1.68
N VAL A 47 -8.40 -12.30 0.88
CA VAL A 47 -9.57 -11.43 1.03
C VAL A 47 -10.20 -11.61 2.41
N ALA A 48 -10.48 -12.85 2.81
CA ALA A 48 -11.07 -13.15 4.11
C ALA A 48 -10.19 -12.67 5.28
N LEU A 49 -8.87 -12.86 5.18
CA LEU A 49 -7.92 -12.37 6.19
C LEU A 49 -8.01 -10.86 6.38
N TYR A 50 -8.04 -10.10 5.29
CA TYR A 50 -8.11 -8.63 5.37
C TYR A 50 -9.48 -8.14 5.83
N GLU A 51 -10.58 -8.73 5.37
CA GLU A 51 -11.92 -8.38 5.85
C GLU A 51 -12.05 -8.58 7.37
N HIS A 52 -11.62 -9.73 7.89
CA HIS A 52 -11.63 -9.99 9.33
C HIS A 52 -10.68 -9.05 10.09
N SER A 53 -9.50 -8.80 9.57
CA SER A 53 -8.52 -7.91 10.21
C SER A 53 -9.07 -6.49 10.34
N VAL A 54 -9.63 -5.93 9.27
CA VAL A 54 -10.20 -4.58 9.27
C VAL A 54 -11.41 -4.49 10.20
N PHE A 55 -12.31 -5.47 10.15
CA PHE A 55 -13.48 -5.52 11.02
C PHE A 55 -13.09 -5.59 12.51
N VAL A 56 -12.17 -6.49 12.86
CA VAL A 56 -11.74 -6.67 14.26
C VAL A 56 -11.04 -5.42 14.80
N GLN A 57 -10.17 -4.81 14.01
CA GLN A 57 -9.50 -3.56 14.40
C GLN A 57 -10.51 -2.42 14.59
N GLY A 58 -11.46 -2.26 13.68
CA GLY A 58 -12.52 -1.28 13.83
C GLY A 58 -13.37 -1.51 15.08
N ALA A 59 -13.72 -2.76 15.36
CA ALA A 59 -14.48 -3.11 16.57
C ALA A 59 -13.69 -2.84 17.88
N ILE A 60 -12.38 -3.15 17.89
CA ILE A 60 -11.51 -2.90 19.06
C ILE A 60 -11.35 -1.40 19.31
N TRP A 61 -11.15 -0.62 18.26
CA TRP A 61 -10.91 0.82 18.36
C TRP A 61 -12.17 1.66 18.37
N ASN A 62 -13.34 1.04 18.21
CA ASN A 62 -14.64 1.69 18.12
C ASN A 62 -14.68 2.79 17.05
N ILE A 63 -14.20 2.47 15.86
CA ILE A 63 -14.20 3.33 14.68
C ILE A 63 -14.92 2.64 13.52
N ASP A 64 -15.38 3.43 12.55
CA ASP A 64 -15.99 2.89 11.35
C ASP A 64 -14.94 2.16 10.52
N SER A 65 -15.22 0.88 10.20
CA SER A 65 -14.40 0.07 9.34
C SER A 65 -14.63 0.44 7.87
N PHE A 66 -13.67 0.12 7.00
CA PHE A 66 -13.78 0.29 5.54
C PHE A 66 -13.88 1.73 5.06
N ASP A 67 -13.18 2.65 5.75
CA ASP A 67 -13.02 4.03 5.37
C ASP A 67 -12.27 4.19 4.02
N GLN A 68 -12.48 5.34 3.37
CA GLN A 68 -11.98 5.62 2.01
C GLN A 68 -10.66 6.40 1.94
N TRP A 69 -10.31 7.18 2.93
CA TRP A 69 -9.19 8.15 2.82
C TRP A 69 -7.82 7.50 2.57
N GLY A 70 -7.48 6.44 3.28
CA GLY A 70 -6.22 5.71 3.11
C GLY A 70 -6.11 4.95 1.79
N VAL A 71 -7.23 4.56 1.21
CA VAL A 71 -7.31 3.76 -0.02
C VAL A 71 -6.74 4.50 -1.24
N GLU A 72 -6.96 5.80 -1.36
CA GLU A 72 -6.51 6.59 -2.52
C GLU A 72 -4.98 6.69 -2.58
N LEU A 73 -4.31 6.93 -1.45
CA LEU A 73 -2.85 6.90 -1.40
C LEU A 73 -2.30 5.51 -1.74
N GLY A 74 -2.90 4.46 -1.20
CA GLY A 74 -2.54 3.07 -1.49
C GLY A 74 -2.63 2.73 -2.97
N LYS A 75 -3.69 3.16 -3.66
CA LYS A 75 -3.85 2.99 -5.12
C LYS A 75 -2.76 3.70 -5.91
N ALA A 76 -2.41 4.93 -5.53
CA ALA A 76 -1.36 5.69 -6.21
C ALA A 76 0.01 5.01 -6.08
N LEU A 77 0.36 4.54 -4.88
CA LEU A 77 1.60 3.81 -4.62
C LEU A 77 1.64 2.46 -5.34
N ALA A 78 0.53 1.72 -5.33
CA ALA A 78 0.41 0.43 -6.00
C ALA A 78 0.58 0.53 -7.52
N LYS A 79 0.03 1.56 -8.17
CA LYS A 79 0.20 1.77 -9.62
C LYS A 79 1.66 1.96 -10.01
N ARG A 80 2.44 2.68 -9.21
CA ARG A 80 3.87 2.90 -9.45
C ARG A 80 4.64 1.58 -9.32
N ALA A 81 4.48 0.90 -8.20
CA ALA A 81 5.13 -0.38 -7.96
C ALA A 81 4.74 -1.45 -9.00
N ALA A 82 3.47 -1.51 -9.43
CA ALA A 82 3.00 -2.47 -10.43
C ALA A 82 3.70 -2.30 -11.79
N ALA A 83 3.92 -1.06 -12.24
CA ALA A 83 4.64 -0.79 -13.47
C ALA A 83 6.10 -1.28 -13.39
N GLU A 84 6.78 -1.07 -12.27
CA GLU A 84 8.15 -1.52 -12.03
C GLU A 84 8.26 -3.04 -11.91
N LEU A 85 7.27 -3.69 -11.29
CA LEU A 85 7.19 -5.14 -11.21
C LEU A 85 6.95 -5.79 -12.59
N ALA A 86 6.19 -5.13 -13.47
CA ALA A 86 5.86 -5.63 -14.80
C ALA A 86 6.95 -5.35 -15.84
N SER A 87 7.84 -4.38 -15.60
CA SER A 87 8.89 -3.98 -16.53
C SER A 87 9.79 -5.14 -16.95
N SER A 88 10.10 -5.22 -18.24
CA SER A 88 11.09 -6.16 -18.79
C SER A 88 12.53 -5.73 -18.56
N SER A 89 12.79 -4.42 -18.44
CA SER A 89 14.09 -3.84 -18.11
C SER A 89 14.22 -3.60 -16.60
N GLU A 90 15.45 -3.36 -16.13
CA GLU A 90 15.68 -2.96 -14.74
C GLU A 90 15.15 -1.53 -14.53
N PRO A 91 14.14 -1.33 -13.65
CA PRO A 91 13.60 0.00 -13.40
C PRO A 91 14.49 0.79 -12.44
N GLU A 92 14.52 2.10 -12.60
CA GLU A 92 15.07 3.00 -11.60
C GLU A 92 14.09 3.10 -10.42
N LEU A 93 14.48 2.56 -9.25
CA LEU A 93 13.63 2.50 -8.07
C LEU A 93 13.85 3.72 -7.17
N THR A 94 12.80 4.52 -7.00
CA THR A 94 12.81 5.77 -6.22
C THR A 94 11.93 5.70 -4.97
N HIS A 95 11.51 4.50 -4.55
CA HIS A 95 10.76 4.27 -3.31
C HIS A 95 11.67 4.24 -2.08
N ASP A 96 11.06 4.07 -0.91
CA ASP A 96 11.78 3.77 0.32
C ASP A 96 12.57 2.45 0.22
N SER A 97 13.53 2.28 1.13
CA SER A 97 14.45 1.13 1.11
C SER A 97 13.73 -0.23 1.18
N SER A 98 12.66 -0.33 1.95
CA SER A 98 11.87 -1.54 2.11
C SER A 98 11.15 -1.90 0.81
N THR A 99 10.45 -0.95 0.21
CA THR A 99 9.74 -1.14 -1.06
C THR A 99 10.72 -1.51 -2.18
N ASN A 100 11.85 -0.82 -2.27
CA ASN A 100 12.89 -1.13 -3.26
C ASN A 100 13.45 -2.56 -3.09
N ALA A 101 13.68 -2.99 -1.86
CA ALA A 101 14.16 -4.34 -1.57
C ALA A 101 13.13 -5.42 -1.96
N LEU A 102 11.85 -5.18 -1.68
CA LEU A 102 10.76 -6.10 -2.04
C LEU A 102 10.57 -6.22 -3.55
N ILE A 103 10.63 -5.11 -4.29
CA ILE A 103 10.56 -5.11 -5.75
C ILE A 103 11.72 -5.93 -6.35
N ARG A 104 12.96 -5.71 -5.90
CA ARG A 104 14.11 -6.50 -6.35
C ARG A 104 13.96 -7.98 -6.06
N ARG A 105 13.51 -8.33 -4.84
CA ARG A 105 13.29 -9.72 -4.43
C ARG A 105 12.25 -10.41 -5.31
N TYR A 106 11.10 -9.78 -5.54
CA TYR A 106 10.03 -10.32 -6.39
C TYR A 106 10.52 -10.55 -7.82
N ARG A 107 11.20 -9.56 -8.42
CA ARG A 107 11.73 -9.66 -9.78
C ARG A 107 12.77 -10.79 -9.92
N ALA A 108 13.64 -10.95 -8.94
CA ALA A 108 14.62 -12.05 -8.92
C ALA A 108 13.97 -13.44 -8.82
N GLN A 109 12.83 -13.55 -8.13
CA GLN A 109 12.08 -14.82 -8.05
C GLN A 109 11.29 -15.12 -9.33
N ARG A 110 10.76 -14.10 -10.00
CA ARG A 110 10.01 -14.25 -11.25
C ARG A 110 10.87 -14.70 -12.44
N GLN A 111 12.17 -14.47 -12.41
CA GLN A 111 13.12 -14.84 -13.46
C GLN A 111 13.60 -16.30 -13.34
N ARG A 112 13.21 -17.03 -12.31
CA ARG A 112 13.50 -18.46 -12.10
C ARG A 112 12.36 -19.32 -12.59
#